data_199f950e6f4ab5a8573755badd61911c
#
_entry.id   199f950e6f4ab5a8573755badd61911c
#
_cell.length_a   1.000
_cell.length_b   1.000
_cell.length_c   1.000
_cell.angle_alpha   90.00
_cell.angle_beta   90.00
_cell.angle_gamma   90.00
#
_symmetry.space_group_name_H-M   'P 1'
#
loop_
_entity.id
_entity.type
_entity.pdbx_description
1 polymer ?
#
loop_
_entity_poly.entity_id
_entity_poly.type
_entity_poly.pdbx_seq_one_letter_code
_entity_poly.pdbx_strand_id
1 'polypeptide(L)'
;MRRMVTEGQMGLRNPADLTTCYVGIAFYRSDDGNALNTSVAQVFNERGDGVIVRGGPARISRTDRRPHLACADAHALLVQALDAYRREHHTAPARIVLHKTSAFTGEETGGFQDAADERFIDALEMSWITSSEGAAVFCPGYAPPLRGTLAVLDERELALYATGSIEFYRTYPGMYTPRPIGISAVTPTRDPRELAAEILALTKMNWNQTRLDGRLPVTLRTANQVKSVLRFCPPDQAVATRYAHYV
;
A
#
# COMPACT_ATOMS: atom_id res chain seq x y z
N MET A 1 -29.37 -8.78 5.14
CA MET A 1 -29.70 -7.38 4.84
C MET A 1 -28.41 -6.73 4.37
N ARG A 2 -28.21 -6.55 3.05
CA ARG A 2 -26.98 -6.03 2.44
C ARG A 2 -26.93 -4.52 2.67
N ARG A 3 -26.02 -4.03 3.46
CA ARG A 3 -25.73 -2.61 3.52
C ARG A 3 -24.78 -2.28 2.37
N MET A 4 -25.34 -1.78 1.28
CA MET A 4 -24.56 -1.19 0.19
C MET A 4 -23.82 0.02 0.75
N VAL A 5 -22.50 0.01 0.66
CA VAL A 5 -21.73 1.24 0.77
C VAL A 5 -21.95 1.96 -0.54
N THR A 6 -22.83 2.93 -0.54
CA THR A 6 -23.11 3.80 -1.69
C THR A 6 -21.84 4.54 -2.08
N GLU A 7 -21.42 4.35 -3.32
CA GLU A 7 -20.47 5.22 -4.00
C GLU A 7 -21.02 6.64 -4.00
N GLY A 8 -20.53 7.51 -3.19
CA GLY A 8 -20.97 8.88 -3.29
C GLY A 8 -20.66 9.78 -2.13
N GLN A 9 -20.18 9.24 -1.06
CA GLN A 9 -19.71 10.05 0.05
C GLN A 9 -18.28 9.61 0.44
N MET A 10 -17.32 10.04 -0.37
CA MET A 10 -16.12 10.56 0.26
C MET A 10 -16.54 11.89 0.91
N GLY A 11 -17.40 11.77 1.91
CA GLY A 11 -17.78 12.88 2.76
C GLY A 11 -16.52 13.44 3.35
N LEU A 12 -16.51 14.74 3.52
CA LEU A 12 -15.52 15.50 4.25
C LEU A 12 -15.01 14.66 5.42
N ARG A 13 -13.79 14.23 5.28
CA ARG A 13 -13.14 13.29 6.17
C ARG A 13 -13.04 13.91 7.54
N ASN A 14 -13.22 13.06 8.52
CA ASN A 14 -12.90 13.40 9.89
C ASN A 14 -11.48 14.02 9.92
N PRO A 15 -11.21 15.14 10.59
CA PRO A 15 -9.87 15.70 10.74
C PRO A 15 -8.81 14.68 11.20
N ALA A 16 -9.22 13.60 11.86
CA ALA A 16 -8.37 12.48 12.21
C ALA A 16 -7.76 11.75 10.97
N ASP A 17 -8.42 11.76 9.80
CA ASP A 17 -7.90 11.13 8.59
C ASP A 17 -6.76 11.92 7.95
N LEU A 18 -6.67 13.22 8.22
CA LEU A 18 -5.58 14.09 7.75
C LEU A 18 -4.25 13.82 8.47
N THR A 19 -4.26 13.08 9.55
CA THR A 19 -3.09 12.78 10.37
C THR A 19 -2.49 11.39 10.08
N THR A 20 -2.97 10.68 9.06
CA THR A 20 -2.44 9.37 8.70
C THR A 20 -1.32 9.48 7.67
N CYS A 21 -0.19 8.85 7.97
CA CYS A 21 0.92 8.69 7.04
C CYS A 21 0.84 7.31 6.37
N TYR A 22 0.57 7.29 5.07
CA TYR A 22 0.56 6.05 4.27
C TYR A 22 1.91 5.85 3.59
N VAL A 23 2.52 4.69 3.77
CA VAL A 23 3.83 4.35 3.21
C VAL A 23 3.75 3.06 2.40
N GLY A 24 4.06 3.13 1.12
CA GLY A 24 4.21 1.96 0.27
C GLY A 24 5.68 1.58 0.14
N ILE A 25 6.01 0.31 0.36
CA ILE A 25 7.38 -0.21 0.29
C ILE A 25 7.50 -1.11 -0.94
N ALA A 26 8.45 -0.79 -1.83
CA ALA A 26 8.79 -1.60 -2.98
C ALA A 26 10.31 -1.82 -3.05
N PHE A 27 10.70 -2.97 -3.59
CA PHE A 27 12.11 -3.35 -3.76
C PHE A 27 12.48 -3.36 -5.24
N TYR A 28 13.67 -2.88 -5.57
CA TYR A 28 14.22 -2.91 -6.92
C TYR A 28 15.68 -3.34 -6.90
N ARG A 29 16.14 -3.87 -8.01
CA ARG A 29 17.57 -4.09 -8.25
C ARG A 29 18.12 -2.95 -9.09
N SER A 30 19.31 -2.50 -8.78
CA SER A 30 20.07 -1.60 -9.64
C SER A 30 20.31 -2.25 -11.01
N ASP A 31 20.55 -1.46 -12.03
CA ASP A 31 20.69 -1.94 -13.42
C ASP A 31 21.92 -2.85 -13.57
N ASP A 32 22.96 -2.64 -12.78
CA ASP A 32 24.13 -3.52 -12.68
C ASP A 32 23.84 -4.88 -12.01
N GLY A 33 22.66 -5.06 -11.45
CA GLY A 33 22.21 -6.28 -10.79
C GLY A 33 22.87 -6.59 -9.45
N ASN A 34 23.82 -5.75 -9.00
CA ASN A 34 24.68 -6.04 -7.84
C ASN A 34 24.03 -5.64 -6.51
N ALA A 35 23.15 -4.67 -6.51
CA ALA A 35 22.50 -4.18 -5.29
C ALA A 35 20.98 -4.33 -5.35
N LEU A 36 20.39 -4.81 -4.26
CA LEU A 36 18.96 -4.79 -4.02
C LEU A 36 18.66 -3.64 -3.06
N ASN A 37 18.00 -2.62 -3.56
CA ASN A 37 17.65 -1.43 -2.80
C ASN A 37 16.15 -1.39 -2.54
N THR A 38 15.75 -0.58 -1.57
CA THR A 38 14.35 -0.33 -1.24
C THR A 38 13.94 1.05 -1.73
N SER A 39 12.78 1.15 -2.37
CA SER A 39 12.16 2.43 -2.64
C SER A 39 10.88 2.59 -1.80
N VAL A 40 10.61 3.79 -1.37
CA VAL A 40 9.39 4.13 -0.62
C VAL A 40 8.67 5.24 -1.32
N ALA A 41 7.38 5.07 -1.51
CA ALA A 41 6.50 6.15 -1.92
C ALA A 41 5.53 6.46 -0.79
N GLN A 42 5.48 7.69 -0.37
CA GLN A 42 4.51 8.17 0.61
C GLN A 42 3.37 8.89 -0.10
N VAL A 43 2.17 8.66 0.36
CA VAL A 43 1.00 9.38 -0.14
C VAL A 43 0.47 10.25 0.96
N PHE A 44 0.46 11.54 0.72
CA PHE A 44 -0.05 12.50 1.66
C PHE A 44 -1.33 13.09 1.15
N ASN A 45 -2.21 13.37 2.05
CA ASN A 45 -3.40 14.20 1.95
C ASN A 45 -4.28 14.04 0.69
N GLU A 46 -5.32 14.86 0.67
CA GLU A 46 -6.33 14.94 -0.38
C GLU A 46 -5.80 15.49 -1.72
N ARG A 47 -4.61 16.07 -1.72
CA ARG A 47 -4.01 16.70 -2.90
C ARG A 47 -3.13 15.74 -3.73
N GLY A 48 -2.88 14.52 -3.21
CA GLY A 48 -2.07 13.54 -3.91
C GLY A 48 -0.57 13.86 -3.97
N ASP A 49 -0.11 14.83 -3.18
CA ASP A 49 1.32 15.13 -3.07
C ASP A 49 2.01 13.97 -2.37
N GLY A 50 2.88 13.28 -3.08
CA GLY A 50 3.66 12.18 -2.56
C GLY A 50 5.13 12.55 -2.42
N VAL A 51 5.75 12.17 -1.31
CA VAL A 51 7.20 12.29 -1.12
C VAL A 51 7.85 10.93 -1.28
N ILE A 52 8.95 10.88 -2.03
CA ILE A 52 9.70 9.68 -2.28
C ILE A 52 10.94 9.67 -1.41
N VAL A 53 11.13 8.55 -0.74
CA VAL A 53 12.28 8.28 0.09
C VAL A 53 13.01 7.06 -0.46
N ARG A 54 14.31 7.17 -0.68
CA ARG A 54 15.15 6.03 -1.06
C ARG A 54 15.61 5.33 0.21
N GLY A 55 15.26 4.05 0.35
CA GLY A 55 15.69 3.23 1.47
C GLY A 55 17.05 2.59 1.28
N GLY A 56 17.52 1.92 2.33
CA GLY A 56 18.74 1.14 2.37
C GLY A 56 18.63 -0.20 1.62
N PRO A 57 19.69 -1.01 1.70
CA PRO A 57 19.77 -2.30 1.03
C PRO A 57 18.80 -3.31 1.65
N ALA A 58 18.19 -4.13 0.79
CA ALA A 58 17.37 -5.26 1.21
C ALA A 58 18.13 -6.57 1.00
N ARG A 59 17.74 -7.60 1.74
CA ARG A 59 18.31 -8.96 1.64
C ARG A 59 17.25 -9.92 1.12
N ILE A 60 17.66 -10.83 0.24
CA ILE A 60 16.74 -11.90 -0.20
C ILE A 60 16.76 -13.01 0.85
N SER A 61 15.60 -13.27 1.44
CA SER A 61 15.41 -14.39 2.35
C SER A 61 15.59 -15.73 1.63
N ARG A 62 16.22 -16.68 2.28
CA ARG A 62 16.37 -18.03 1.76
C ARG A 62 15.09 -18.86 1.90
N THR A 63 14.20 -18.47 2.79
CA THR A 63 12.98 -19.21 3.12
C THR A 63 11.88 -18.95 2.09
N ASP A 64 11.57 -17.69 1.81
CA ASP A 64 10.47 -17.30 0.92
C ASP A 64 10.95 -16.71 -0.42
N ARG A 65 12.27 -16.57 -0.61
CA ARG A 65 12.93 -15.98 -1.78
C ARG A 65 12.49 -14.55 -2.07
N ARG A 66 11.99 -13.84 -1.06
CA ARG A 66 11.54 -12.47 -1.17
C ARG A 66 12.50 -11.50 -0.50
N PRO A 67 12.50 -10.22 -0.94
CA PRO A 67 13.33 -9.20 -0.32
C PRO A 67 12.73 -8.73 1.00
N HIS A 68 13.59 -8.57 2.00
CA HIS A 68 13.28 -8.06 3.33
C HIS A 68 14.35 -7.11 3.80
N LEU A 69 13.99 -6.20 4.71
CA LEU A 69 14.90 -5.28 5.37
C LEU A 69 15.46 -5.89 6.65
N ALA A 70 16.69 -5.53 7.00
CA ALA A 70 17.17 -5.71 8.36
C ALA A 70 16.50 -4.70 9.29
N CYS A 71 16.49 -4.99 10.59
CA CYS A 71 15.87 -4.13 11.60
C CYS A 71 16.35 -2.67 11.50
N ALA A 72 17.65 -2.43 11.42
CA ALA A 72 18.22 -1.08 11.30
C ALA A 72 17.79 -0.36 10.00
N ASP A 73 17.70 -1.09 8.87
CA ASP A 73 17.26 -0.51 7.60
C ASP A 73 15.77 -0.19 7.60
N ALA A 74 14.96 -1.02 8.24
CA ALA A 74 13.53 -0.78 8.43
C ALA A 74 13.28 0.45 9.30
N HIS A 75 14.00 0.55 10.43
CA HIS A 75 13.97 1.71 11.32
C HIS A 75 14.35 2.99 10.55
N ALA A 76 15.52 3.00 9.91
CA ALA A 76 16.01 4.16 9.17
C ALA A 76 15.04 4.60 8.07
N LEU A 77 14.41 3.64 7.38
CA LEU A 77 13.44 3.91 6.33
C LEU A 77 12.21 4.65 6.88
N LEU A 78 11.64 4.17 7.98
CA LEU A 78 10.46 4.79 8.58
C LEU A 78 10.78 6.17 9.19
N VAL A 79 11.93 6.31 9.84
CA VAL A 79 12.39 7.62 10.34
C VAL A 79 12.48 8.64 9.21
N GLN A 80 13.12 8.29 8.09
CA GLN A 80 13.21 9.18 6.92
C GLN A 80 11.83 9.51 6.35
N ALA A 81 10.92 8.54 6.33
CA ALA A 81 9.54 8.72 5.88
C ALA A 81 8.79 9.70 6.78
N LEU A 82 8.91 9.57 8.09
CA LEU A 82 8.28 10.46 9.07
C LEU A 82 8.87 11.87 9.04
N ASP A 83 10.18 11.99 8.85
CA ASP A 83 10.84 13.30 8.70
C ASP A 83 10.39 14.01 7.41
N ALA A 84 10.18 13.26 6.33
CA ALA A 84 9.63 13.81 5.11
C ALA A 84 8.16 14.24 5.29
N TYR A 85 7.35 13.43 5.98
CA TYR A 85 5.98 13.79 6.35
C TYR A 85 5.94 15.08 7.17
N ARG A 86 6.76 15.17 8.23
CA ARG A 86 6.80 16.35 9.10
C ARG A 86 7.25 17.61 8.38
N ARG A 87 8.17 17.51 7.43
CA ARG A 87 8.60 18.66 6.61
C ARG A 87 7.47 19.20 5.74
N GLU A 88 6.62 18.31 5.19
CA GLU A 88 5.52 18.72 4.31
C GLU A 88 4.30 19.22 5.10
N HIS A 89 3.98 18.58 6.21
CA HIS A 89 2.75 18.85 6.97
C HIS A 89 2.94 19.69 8.22
N HIS A 90 4.20 19.93 8.63
CA HIS A 90 4.56 20.66 9.85
C HIS A 90 4.00 20.04 11.16
N THR A 91 3.48 18.82 11.08
CA THR A 91 2.94 18.04 12.20
C THR A 91 3.39 16.58 12.10
N ALA A 92 3.42 15.88 13.22
CA ALA A 92 3.59 14.42 13.22
C ALA A 92 2.25 13.74 12.86
N PRO A 93 2.27 12.59 12.15
CA PRO A 93 1.07 11.83 11.95
C PRO A 93 0.62 11.18 13.26
N ALA A 94 -0.69 11.03 13.45
CA ALA A 94 -1.23 10.27 14.58
C ALA A 94 -1.24 8.76 14.31
N ARG A 95 -1.15 8.36 13.04
CA ARG A 95 -1.22 6.97 12.60
C ARG A 95 -0.29 6.74 11.40
N ILE A 96 0.35 5.57 11.39
CA ILE A 96 1.19 5.10 10.29
C ILE A 96 0.58 3.83 9.71
N VAL A 97 0.49 3.78 8.39
CA VAL A 97 0.04 2.60 7.63
C VAL A 97 1.11 2.19 6.64
N LEU A 98 1.69 1.00 6.85
CA LEU A 98 2.71 0.44 5.96
C LEU A 98 2.11 -0.62 5.05
N HIS A 99 2.33 -0.47 3.75
CA HIS A 99 1.95 -1.47 2.74
C HIS A 99 3.18 -2.03 2.04
N LYS A 100 3.24 -3.35 1.91
CA LYS A 100 4.30 -4.08 1.21
C LYS A 100 3.69 -5.21 0.39
N THR A 101 4.43 -5.75 -0.58
CA THR A 101 3.97 -6.88 -1.41
C THR A 101 4.48 -8.24 -0.94
N SER A 102 5.33 -8.27 0.07
CA SER A 102 5.80 -9.50 0.74
C SER A 102 5.46 -9.45 2.23
N ALA A 103 5.40 -10.58 2.90
CA ALA A 103 5.18 -10.63 4.34
C ALA A 103 6.22 -9.81 5.10
N PHE A 104 5.85 -9.25 6.24
CA PHE A 104 6.79 -8.61 7.14
C PHE A 104 7.51 -9.66 7.97
N THR A 105 8.82 -9.53 8.13
CA THR A 105 9.60 -10.35 9.05
C THR A 105 9.61 -9.76 10.45
N GLY A 106 9.99 -10.56 11.45
CA GLY A 106 10.15 -10.06 12.82
C GLY A 106 11.17 -8.92 12.94
N GLU A 107 12.26 -8.97 12.15
CA GLU A 107 13.26 -7.90 12.10
C GLU A 107 12.67 -6.60 11.54
N GLU A 108 11.92 -6.69 10.45
CA GLU A 108 11.25 -5.52 9.87
C GLU A 108 10.21 -4.93 10.83
N THR A 109 9.39 -5.80 11.41
CA THR A 109 8.35 -5.39 12.38
C THR A 109 8.98 -4.68 13.57
N GLY A 110 10.05 -5.24 14.15
CA GLY A 110 10.78 -4.62 15.25
C GLY A 110 11.34 -3.24 14.85
N GLY A 111 12.03 -3.16 13.72
CA GLY A 111 12.62 -1.89 13.27
C GLY A 111 11.57 -0.80 12.99
N PHE A 112 10.43 -1.16 12.41
CA PHE A 112 9.33 -0.19 12.19
C PHE A 112 8.67 0.22 13.52
N GLN A 113 8.52 -0.72 14.46
CA GLN A 113 7.96 -0.40 15.78
C GLN A 113 8.89 0.53 16.54
N ASP A 114 10.20 0.23 16.60
CA ASP A 114 11.21 1.06 17.25
C ASP A 114 11.20 2.50 16.71
N ALA A 115 11.05 2.66 15.37
CA ALA A 115 10.99 3.96 14.74
C ALA A 115 9.69 4.73 15.09
N ALA A 116 8.56 4.04 15.21
CA ALA A 116 7.29 4.64 15.61
C ALA A 116 7.33 5.07 17.08
N ASP A 117 7.87 4.22 17.95
CA ASP A 117 8.02 4.47 19.38
C ASP A 117 8.96 5.67 19.65
N GLU A 118 10.09 5.77 18.92
CA GLU A 118 10.99 6.93 18.96
C GLU A 118 10.29 8.25 18.65
N ARG A 119 9.26 8.20 17.80
CA ARG A 119 8.48 9.36 17.39
C ARG A 119 7.17 9.52 18.14
N PHE A 120 6.93 8.70 19.18
CA PHE A 120 5.72 8.71 20.02
C PHE A 120 4.43 8.51 19.20
N ILE A 121 4.45 7.58 18.23
CA ILE A 121 3.30 7.25 17.40
C ILE A 121 2.85 5.81 17.72
N ASP A 122 1.78 5.69 18.50
CA ASP A 122 1.27 4.40 18.98
C ASP A 122 0.52 3.60 17.89
N ALA A 123 -0.06 4.29 16.93
CA ALA A 123 -0.87 3.66 15.88
C ALA A 123 -0.02 3.30 14.66
N LEU A 124 0.63 2.14 14.69
CA LEU A 124 1.35 1.55 13.57
C LEU A 124 0.61 0.32 13.04
N GLU A 125 0.19 0.37 11.78
CA GLU A 125 -0.46 -0.72 11.08
C GLU A 125 0.40 -1.21 9.92
N MET A 126 0.58 -2.52 9.80
CA MET A 126 1.38 -3.15 8.76
C MET A 126 0.56 -4.21 8.03
N SER A 127 0.42 -4.06 6.72
CA SER A 127 -0.29 -5.02 5.88
C SER A 127 0.50 -5.32 4.62
N TRP A 128 0.56 -6.61 4.24
CA TRP A 128 1.07 -6.96 2.92
C TRP A 128 -0.06 -7.35 1.98
N ILE A 129 0.08 -6.90 0.75
CA ILE A 129 -0.96 -7.02 -0.27
C ILE A 129 -0.39 -7.79 -1.45
N THR A 130 -0.99 -8.93 -1.73
CA THR A 130 -0.55 -9.83 -2.81
C THR A 130 -1.67 -10.11 -3.79
N SER A 131 -1.34 -10.75 -4.91
CA SER A 131 -2.35 -11.42 -5.71
C SER A 131 -2.84 -12.64 -4.92
N SER A 132 -4.12 -12.70 -4.63
CA SER A 132 -4.69 -13.91 -4.04
C SER A 132 -4.70 -15.02 -5.09
N GLU A 133 -3.88 -16.06 -4.88
CA GLU A 133 -3.80 -17.20 -5.79
C GLU A 133 -4.72 -18.36 -5.35
N GLY A 134 -5.16 -18.35 -4.09
CA GLY A 134 -5.90 -19.45 -3.46
C GLY A 134 -7.37 -19.20 -3.18
N ALA A 135 -7.85 -17.96 -3.25
CA ALA A 135 -9.24 -17.63 -2.91
C ALA A 135 -9.96 -16.99 -4.10
N ALA A 136 -11.15 -17.50 -4.40
CA ALA A 136 -12.07 -16.92 -5.36
C ALA A 136 -13.50 -16.98 -4.84
N VAL A 137 -14.26 -15.93 -5.07
CA VAL A 137 -15.69 -15.87 -4.76
C VAL A 137 -16.47 -16.10 -6.03
N PHE A 138 -17.37 -17.08 -6.01
CA PHE A 138 -18.27 -17.36 -7.12
C PHE A 138 -19.64 -16.78 -6.79
N CYS A 139 -20.15 -15.95 -7.69
CA CYS A 139 -21.49 -15.40 -7.61
C CYS A 139 -22.39 -16.09 -8.64
N PRO A 140 -23.66 -16.35 -8.33
CA PRO A 140 -24.61 -16.81 -9.33
C PRO A 140 -24.79 -15.75 -10.44
N GLY A 141 -24.89 -16.20 -11.70
CA GLY A 141 -25.07 -15.35 -12.86
C GLY A 141 -23.85 -15.27 -13.76
N TYR A 142 -23.91 -14.38 -14.75
CA TYR A 142 -22.88 -14.24 -15.80
C TYR A 142 -21.83 -13.17 -15.50
N ALA A 143 -22.09 -12.31 -14.51
CA ALA A 143 -21.17 -11.25 -14.14
C ALA A 143 -20.23 -11.70 -13.03
N PRO A 144 -18.94 -11.30 -13.07
CA PRO A 144 -18.01 -11.57 -11.98
C PRO A 144 -18.41 -10.83 -10.70
N PRO A 145 -17.80 -11.16 -9.56
CA PRO A 145 -18.07 -10.46 -8.29
C PRO A 145 -17.99 -8.95 -8.44
N LEU A 146 -18.80 -8.25 -7.67
CA LEU A 146 -18.78 -6.79 -7.64
C LEU A 146 -17.44 -6.28 -7.09
N ARG A 147 -16.98 -5.16 -7.60
CA ARG A 147 -15.90 -4.41 -6.98
C ARG A 147 -16.26 -4.08 -5.53
N GLY A 148 -15.34 -4.31 -4.61
CA GLY A 148 -15.58 -4.17 -3.17
C GLY A 148 -16.11 -5.43 -2.51
N THR A 149 -16.33 -6.53 -3.25
CA THR A 149 -16.66 -7.82 -2.63
C THR A 149 -15.49 -8.25 -1.75
N LEU A 150 -15.78 -8.51 -0.48
CA LEU A 150 -14.83 -8.93 0.54
C LEU A 150 -15.16 -10.33 1.01
N ALA A 151 -14.16 -11.19 1.04
CA ALA A 151 -14.17 -12.45 1.77
C ALA A 151 -13.17 -12.37 2.93
N VAL A 152 -13.65 -12.56 4.13
CA VAL A 152 -12.81 -12.70 5.34
C VAL A 152 -12.47 -14.18 5.45
N LEU A 153 -11.18 -14.51 5.30
CA LEU A 153 -10.68 -15.88 5.34
C LEU A 153 -10.37 -16.29 6.78
N ASP A 154 -9.71 -15.38 7.50
CA ASP A 154 -9.50 -15.47 8.94
C ASP A 154 -9.34 -14.07 9.56
N GLU A 155 -8.88 -13.99 10.80
CA GLU A 155 -8.69 -12.71 11.52
C GLU A 155 -7.62 -11.80 10.89
N ARG A 156 -6.72 -12.35 10.08
CA ARG A 156 -5.58 -11.65 9.48
C ARG A 156 -5.59 -11.64 7.96
N GLU A 157 -6.35 -12.55 7.36
CA GLU A 157 -6.34 -12.76 5.91
C GLU A 157 -7.68 -12.43 5.28
N LEU A 158 -7.63 -11.54 4.31
CA LEU A 158 -8.79 -11.05 3.57
C LEU A 158 -8.55 -11.23 2.07
N ALA A 159 -9.62 -11.51 1.34
CA ALA A 159 -9.63 -11.46 -0.12
C ALA A 159 -10.60 -10.37 -0.60
N LEU A 160 -10.05 -9.33 -1.24
CA LEU A 160 -10.79 -8.16 -1.68
C LEU A 160 -10.79 -8.04 -3.20
N TYR A 161 -11.95 -7.92 -3.81
CA TYR A 161 -12.08 -7.59 -5.23
C TYR A 161 -11.92 -6.09 -5.45
N ALA A 162 -10.70 -5.63 -5.67
CA ALA A 162 -10.39 -4.25 -6.03
C ALA A 162 -10.82 -3.90 -7.48
N THR A 163 -10.95 -4.93 -8.32
CA THR A 163 -11.54 -4.86 -9.66
C THR A 163 -12.69 -5.84 -9.73
N GLY A 164 -13.70 -5.56 -10.55
CA GLY A 164 -14.87 -6.44 -10.66
C GLY A 164 -16.02 -5.76 -11.38
N SER A 165 -17.16 -6.38 -11.35
CA SER A 165 -18.40 -5.80 -11.89
C SER A 165 -18.76 -4.53 -11.12
N ILE A 166 -19.32 -3.58 -11.86
CA ILE A 166 -19.90 -2.36 -11.30
C ILE A 166 -21.41 -2.47 -11.47
N GLU A 167 -22.15 -2.35 -10.38
CA GLU A 167 -23.59 -2.57 -10.36
C GLU A 167 -24.33 -1.69 -11.38
N PHE A 168 -23.89 -0.45 -11.55
CA PHE A 168 -24.47 0.50 -12.48
C PHE A 168 -24.39 0.06 -13.94
N TYR A 169 -23.30 -0.60 -14.37
CA TYR A 169 -23.09 -0.94 -15.77
C TYR A 169 -23.65 -2.31 -16.16
N ARG A 170 -24.16 -3.11 -15.25
CA ARG A 170 -24.69 -4.47 -15.45
C ARG A 170 -23.76 -5.45 -16.16
N THR A 171 -22.63 -4.99 -16.68
CA THR A 171 -21.63 -5.77 -17.38
C THR A 171 -20.24 -5.47 -16.84
N TYR A 172 -19.36 -6.46 -16.88
CA TYR A 172 -17.97 -6.29 -16.55
C TYR A 172 -17.19 -5.83 -17.80
N PRO A 173 -16.57 -4.65 -17.78
CA PRO A 173 -15.88 -4.10 -18.96
C PRO A 173 -14.49 -4.72 -19.18
N GLY A 174 -14.01 -5.58 -18.29
CA GLY A 174 -12.69 -6.19 -18.38
C GLY A 174 -12.63 -7.39 -19.33
N MET A 175 -11.45 -7.62 -19.91
CA MET A 175 -11.19 -8.78 -20.80
C MET A 175 -11.01 -10.11 -20.03
N TYR A 176 -10.68 -10.06 -18.76
CA TYR A 176 -10.33 -11.23 -17.95
C TYR A 176 -11.16 -11.27 -16.67
N THR A 177 -11.46 -12.47 -16.20
CA THR A 177 -12.12 -12.65 -14.90
C THR A 177 -11.29 -11.98 -13.79
N PRO A 178 -11.86 -11.03 -13.04
CA PRO A 178 -11.15 -10.35 -11.98
C PRO A 178 -10.76 -11.33 -10.89
N ARG A 179 -9.56 -11.14 -10.37
CA ARG A 179 -9.07 -11.90 -9.21
C ARG A 179 -8.97 -10.96 -8.01
N PRO A 180 -9.27 -11.45 -6.81
CA PRO A 180 -9.11 -10.64 -5.62
C PRO A 180 -7.63 -10.36 -5.34
N ILE A 181 -7.36 -9.33 -4.58
CA ILE A 181 -6.09 -9.15 -3.87
C ILE A 181 -6.21 -9.81 -2.50
N GLY A 182 -5.14 -10.47 -2.07
CA GLY A 182 -4.97 -10.93 -0.71
C GLY A 182 -4.43 -9.80 0.15
N ILE A 183 -5.03 -9.58 1.29
CA ILE A 183 -4.60 -8.62 2.29
C ILE A 183 -4.32 -9.40 3.56
N SER A 184 -3.11 -9.27 4.08
CA SER A 184 -2.75 -9.92 5.34
C SER A 184 -2.19 -8.86 6.30
N ALA A 185 -2.77 -8.77 7.50
CA ALA A 185 -2.33 -7.85 8.54
C ALA A 185 -1.31 -8.52 9.48
N VAL A 186 -0.26 -7.82 9.85
CA VAL A 186 0.71 -8.30 10.86
C VAL A 186 0.02 -8.49 12.20
N THR A 187 -0.74 -7.47 12.60
CA THR A 187 -1.54 -7.50 13.83
C THR A 187 -2.95 -7.06 13.49
N PRO A 188 -3.98 -7.85 13.82
CA PRO A 188 -5.36 -7.46 13.61
C PRO A 188 -5.73 -6.40 14.66
N THR A 189 -5.66 -5.14 14.28
CA THR A 189 -5.94 -3.99 15.17
C THR A 189 -7.30 -3.36 14.87
N ARG A 190 -7.90 -3.70 13.73
CA ARG A 190 -9.14 -3.08 13.23
C ARG A 190 -10.13 -4.11 12.72
N ASP A 191 -11.38 -3.69 12.57
CA ASP A 191 -12.39 -4.48 11.85
C ASP A 191 -11.87 -4.78 10.42
N PRO A 192 -11.87 -6.04 9.99
CA PRO A 192 -11.50 -6.44 8.62
C PRO A 192 -12.22 -5.65 7.53
N ARG A 193 -13.45 -5.23 7.77
CA ARG A 193 -14.23 -4.42 6.82
C ARG A 193 -13.70 -3.01 6.68
N GLU A 194 -13.27 -2.40 7.77
CA GLU A 194 -12.67 -1.06 7.76
C GLU A 194 -11.33 -1.07 7.03
N LEU A 195 -10.47 -2.07 7.31
CA LEU A 195 -9.21 -2.27 6.62
C LEU A 195 -9.43 -2.46 5.12
N ALA A 196 -10.38 -3.32 4.73
CA ALA A 196 -10.69 -3.56 3.33
C ALA A 196 -11.27 -2.32 2.64
N ALA A 197 -12.14 -1.56 3.32
CA ALA A 197 -12.72 -0.33 2.80
C ALA A 197 -11.65 0.75 2.57
N GLU A 198 -10.69 0.88 3.49
CA GLU A 198 -9.56 1.80 3.35
C GLU A 198 -8.65 1.41 2.18
N ILE A 199 -8.26 0.15 2.07
CA ILE A 199 -7.45 -0.34 0.94
C ILE A 199 -8.20 -0.17 -0.37
N LEU A 200 -9.51 -0.44 -0.42
CA LEU A 200 -10.34 -0.21 -1.61
C LEU A 200 -10.37 1.28 -1.99
N ALA A 201 -10.50 2.19 -1.02
CA ALA A 201 -10.43 3.63 -1.25
C ALA A 201 -9.07 4.03 -1.84
N LEU A 202 -7.97 3.51 -1.29
CA LEU A 202 -6.62 3.76 -1.80
C LEU A 202 -6.39 3.22 -3.23
N THR A 203 -7.16 2.23 -3.69
CA THR A 203 -7.11 1.78 -5.10
C THR A 203 -7.73 2.78 -6.06
N LYS A 204 -8.63 3.65 -5.57
CA LYS A 204 -9.31 4.68 -6.37
C LYS A 204 -8.52 5.99 -6.46
N MET A 205 -7.53 6.19 -5.61
CA MET A 205 -6.72 7.42 -5.59
C MET A 205 -5.72 7.44 -6.75
N ASN A 206 -6.22 7.70 -7.94
CA ASN A 206 -5.40 7.94 -9.11
C ASN A 206 -5.91 9.16 -9.86
N TRP A 207 -5.31 10.29 -9.58
CA TRP A 207 -5.71 11.58 -10.16
C TRP A 207 -5.41 11.69 -11.66
N ASN A 208 -4.49 10.87 -12.18
CA ASN A 208 -4.02 10.94 -13.56
C ASN A 208 -4.75 9.97 -14.50
N GLN A 209 -5.62 9.12 -13.99
CA GLN A 209 -6.35 8.15 -14.81
C GLN A 209 -7.82 8.07 -14.39
N THR A 210 -8.69 8.17 -15.36
CA THR A 210 -10.14 7.97 -15.16
C THR A 210 -10.54 6.50 -15.06
N ARG A 211 -9.61 5.57 -15.24
CA ARG A 211 -9.89 4.13 -15.16
C ARG A 211 -10.09 3.69 -13.73
N LEU A 212 -11.21 3.03 -13.48
CA LEU A 212 -11.57 2.46 -12.16
C LEU A 212 -10.90 1.11 -11.88
N ASP A 213 -9.94 0.71 -12.68
CA ASP A 213 -9.36 -0.64 -12.68
C ASP A 213 -8.02 -0.77 -11.94
N GLY A 214 -7.73 0.17 -11.05
CA GLY A 214 -6.56 0.07 -10.17
C GLY A 214 -6.68 -1.14 -9.24
N ARG A 215 -5.85 -2.17 -9.47
CA ARG A 215 -5.84 -3.37 -8.62
C ARG A 215 -5.12 -3.15 -7.31
N LEU A 216 -4.02 -2.41 -7.32
CA LEU A 216 -3.21 -2.13 -6.14
C LEU A 216 -3.58 -0.75 -5.54
N PRO A 217 -3.49 -0.59 -4.22
CA PRO A 217 -3.61 0.72 -3.59
C PRO A 217 -2.52 1.66 -4.11
N VAL A 218 -2.81 2.95 -4.10
CA VAL A 218 -1.91 3.99 -4.61
C VAL A 218 -0.52 3.90 -3.98
N THR A 219 -0.42 3.57 -2.71
CA THR A 219 0.83 3.36 -1.98
C THR A 219 1.79 2.39 -2.69
N LEU A 220 1.30 1.20 -3.04
CA LEU A 220 2.11 0.19 -3.73
C LEU A 220 2.28 0.48 -5.22
N ARG A 221 1.27 1.08 -5.85
CA ARG A 221 1.35 1.46 -7.26
C ARG A 221 2.43 2.52 -7.46
N THR A 222 2.43 3.58 -6.64
CA THR A 222 3.45 4.64 -6.71
C THR A 222 4.84 4.11 -6.38
N ALA A 223 4.97 3.29 -5.33
CA ALA A 223 6.25 2.65 -5.03
C ALA A 223 6.77 1.79 -6.19
N ASN A 224 5.88 1.09 -6.91
CA ASN A 224 6.24 0.31 -8.10
C ASN A 224 6.62 1.18 -9.30
N GLN A 225 6.00 2.35 -9.49
CA GLN A 225 6.39 3.30 -10.54
C GLN A 225 7.76 3.90 -10.23
N VAL A 226 7.97 4.36 -9.01
CA VAL A 226 9.25 4.93 -8.57
C VAL A 226 10.39 3.94 -8.73
N LYS A 227 10.21 2.68 -8.32
CA LYS A 227 11.26 1.67 -8.49
C LYS A 227 11.66 1.45 -9.95
N SER A 228 10.73 1.61 -10.90
CA SER A 228 11.02 1.44 -12.33
C SER A 228 11.97 2.52 -12.87
N VAL A 229 11.96 3.70 -12.25
CA VAL A 229 12.87 4.80 -12.56
C VAL A 229 14.17 4.69 -11.75
N LEU A 230 14.05 4.45 -10.44
CA LEU A 230 15.20 4.41 -9.54
C LEU A 230 16.23 3.32 -9.89
N ARG A 231 15.81 2.25 -10.53
CA ARG A 231 16.72 1.18 -10.97
C ARG A 231 17.82 1.67 -11.92
N PHE A 232 17.58 2.77 -12.65
CA PHE A 232 18.53 3.38 -13.58
C PHE A 232 19.31 4.55 -12.96
N CYS A 233 18.98 4.94 -11.73
CA CYS A 233 19.65 6.04 -11.05
C CYS A 233 20.79 5.51 -10.20
N PRO A 234 22.03 6.05 -10.34
CA PRO A 234 23.13 5.68 -9.46
C PRO A 234 22.79 5.86 -7.99
N PRO A 235 23.35 5.05 -7.08
CA PRO A 235 23.07 5.11 -5.65
C PRO A 235 23.36 6.50 -5.04
N ASP A 236 24.39 7.16 -5.52
CA ASP A 236 24.87 8.44 -4.99
C ASP A 236 24.16 9.67 -5.61
N GLN A 237 23.31 9.46 -6.60
CA GLN A 237 22.60 10.54 -7.24
C GLN A 237 21.41 10.99 -6.40
N ALA A 238 21.32 12.30 -6.13
CA ALA A 238 20.15 12.89 -5.51
C ALA A 238 18.92 12.68 -6.40
N VAL A 239 17.83 12.20 -5.81
CA VAL A 239 16.58 11.87 -6.50
C VAL A 239 15.55 12.94 -6.17
N ALA A 240 14.74 13.31 -7.14
CA ALA A 240 13.63 14.21 -6.88
C ALA A 240 12.68 13.58 -5.85
N THR A 241 12.34 14.33 -4.81
CA THR A 241 11.51 13.81 -3.71
C THR A 241 10.02 13.90 -4.00
N ARG A 242 9.60 14.72 -4.97
CA ARG A 242 8.19 14.87 -5.33
C ARG A 242 7.76 13.80 -6.31
N TYR A 243 6.68 13.09 -5.97
CA TYR A 243 6.11 12.04 -6.80
C TYR A 243 5.74 12.49 -8.23
N ALA A 244 5.31 13.74 -8.40
CA ALA A 244 4.96 14.31 -9.70
C ALA A 244 6.07 14.22 -10.77
N HIS A 245 7.32 13.99 -10.37
CA HIS A 245 8.44 13.79 -11.31
C HIS A 245 8.54 12.34 -11.85
N TYR A 246 7.71 11.41 -11.36
CA TYR A 246 7.76 9.97 -11.69
C TYR A 246 6.49 9.46 -12.38
N VAL A 247 5.56 10.36 -12.70
CA VAL A 247 4.24 10.05 -13.29
C VAL A 247 4.14 10.63 -14.69
#